data_854eb3e8f25471c4b5126ae255f84542
#
_entry.id   854eb3e8f25471c4b5126ae255f84542
#
_cell.length_a   1.000
_cell.length_b   1.000
_cell.length_c   1.000
_cell.angle_alpha   90.00
_cell.angle_beta   90.00
_cell.angle_gamma   90.00
#
_symmetry.space_group_name_H-M   'P 1'
#
loop_
_entity.id
_entity.type
_entity.pdbx_description
1 polymer ?
#
loop_
_entity_poly.entity_id
_entity_poly.type
_entity_poly.pdbx_seq_one_letter_code
_entity_poly.pdbx_strand_id
1 'polypeptide(L)'
;MVNKGSADRLFVNTAGIGVVPEGIDISGSNARPGDKVILSGTIGDHGIAVLSQREGLGFSTRLESDCAPLNGLVAEMLTASKRIHAMRDPTRGGLATT
;
A
#
# COMPACT_ATOMS: atom_id res chain seq x y z
N MET A 1 -10.94 -9.15 -10.06
CA MET A 1 -11.88 -9.52 -11.14
C MET A 1 -13.11 -10.13 -10.51
N VAL A 2 -14.28 -9.85 -11.05
CA VAL A 2 -15.55 -10.45 -10.64
C VAL A 2 -16.14 -11.24 -11.80
N ASN A 3 -17.01 -12.20 -11.50
CA ASN A 3 -17.69 -12.98 -12.53
C ASN A 3 -18.62 -12.07 -13.36
N LYS A 4 -18.89 -12.49 -14.61
CA LYS A 4 -19.85 -11.78 -15.48
C LYS A 4 -21.20 -11.70 -14.78
N GLY A 5 -21.76 -10.51 -14.67
CA GLY A 5 -23.04 -10.26 -14.00
C GLY A 5 -22.94 -10.04 -12.47
N SER A 6 -21.76 -10.20 -11.86
CA SER A 6 -21.54 -9.96 -10.43
C SER A 6 -21.03 -8.55 -10.11
N ALA A 7 -20.94 -7.69 -11.13
CA ALA A 7 -20.63 -6.29 -10.90
C ALA A 7 -21.84 -5.58 -10.30
N ASP A 8 -21.68 -5.08 -9.09
CA ASP A 8 -22.68 -4.31 -8.39
C ASP A 8 -22.30 -2.83 -8.43
N ARG A 9 -23.19 -1.99 -8.97
CA ARG A 9 -23.08 -0.52 -9.08
C ARG A 9 -21.87 -0.06 -9.91
N LEU A 10 -20.76 0.33 -9.26
CA LEU A 10 -19.62 0.96 -9.90
C LEU A 10 -18.31 0.27 -9.51
N PHE A 11 -17.52 -0.10 -10.52
CA PHE A 11 -16.14 -0.56 -10.35
C PHE A 11 -15.21 0.43 -11.04
N VAL A 12 -14.22 0.92 -10.30
CA VAL A 12 -13.20 1.84 -10.81
C VAL A 12 -11.87 1.11 -10.83
N ASN A 13 -11.22 1.12 -11.96
CA ASN A 13 -9.85 0.62 -12.11
C ASN A 13 -8.96 1.76 -12.59
N THR A 14 -7.84 1.96 -11.92
CA THR A 14 -6.84 2.95 -12.30
C THR A 14 -5.55 2.26 -12.69
N ALA A 15 -4.86 2.82 -13.67
CA ALA A 15 -3.54 2.39 -14.10
C ALA A 15 -2.64 3.62 -14.28
N GLY A 16 -1.35 3.44 -14.04
CA GLY A 16 -0.37 4.51 -14.20
C GLY A 16 0.94 3.98 -14.78
N ILE A 17 1.65 4.86 -15.45
CA ILE A 17 3.00 4.61 -15.96
C ILE A 17 3.91 5.65 -15.30
N GLY A 18 5.08 5.19 -14.82
CA GLY A 18 6.10 6.04 -14.23
C GLY A 18 7.45 5.76 -14.85
N VAL A 19 8.33 6.76 -14.75
CA VAL A 19 9.74 6.62 -15.15
C VAL A 19 10.58 6.58 -13.88
N VAL A 20 11.42 5.55 -13.76
CA VAL A 20 12.39 5.46 -12.67
C VAL A 20 13.57 6.35 -13.02
N PRO A 21 13.92 7.34 -12.16
CA PRO A 21 15.07 8.20 -12.40
C PRO A 21 16.38 7.40 -12.44
N GLU A 22 17.34 7.88 -13.21
CA GLU A 22 18.69 7.29 -13.26
C GLU A 22 19.33 7.27 -11.86
N GLY A 23 20.00 6.16 -11.54
CA GLY A 23 20.64 5.97 -10.24
C GLY A 23 19.69 5.56 -9.10
N ILE A 24 18.41 5.32 -9.38
CA ILE A 24 17.47 4.72 -8.45
C ILE A 24 17.34 3.22 -8.77
N ASP A 25 17.72 2.37 -7.83
CA ASP A 25 17.56 0.91 -7.91
C ASP A 25 16.87 0.41 -6.65
N ILE A 26 15.54 0.44 -6.67
CA ILE A 26 14.68 0.00 -5.57
C ILE A 26 13.86 -1.20 -6.04
N SER A 27 14.12 -2.34 -5.43
CA SER A 27 13.47 -3.60 -5.78
C SER A 27 13.30 -4.48 -4.55
N GLY A 28 12.24 -5.31 -4.51
CA GLY A 28 12.07 -6.31 -3.47
C GLY A 28 13.27 -7.28 -3.36
N SER A 29 13.96 -7.54 -4.47
CA SER A 29 15.17 -8.37 -4.50
C SER A 29 16.41 -7.71 -3.85
N ASN A 30 16.37 -6.41 -3.60
CA ASN A 30 17.47 -5.67 -2.99
C ASN A 30 17.38 -5.65 -1.45
N ALA A 31 16.30 -6.13 -0.87
CA ALA A 31 16.14 -6.23 0.58
C ALA A 31 17.18 -7.21 1.18
N ARG A 32 17.74 -6.84 2.33
CA ARG A 32 18.84 -7.58 2.97
C ARG A 32 18.55 -7.82 4.45
N PRO A 33 19.05 -8.92 5.00
CA PRO A 33 19.04 -9.11 6.45
C PRO A 33 19.72 -7.95 7.17
N GLY A 34 19.05 -7.38 8.16
CA GLY A 34 19.52 -6.21 8.89
C GLY A 34 18.95 -4.87 8.40
N ASP A 35 18.23 -4.83 7.29
CA ASP A 35 17.52 -3.65 6.86
C ASP A 35 16.47 -3.23 7.90
N LYS A 36 16.28 -1.94 8.04
CA LYS A 36 15.24 -1.38 8.90
C LYS A 36 13.94 -1.27 8.12
N VAL A 37 12.87 -1.79 8.71
CA VAL A 37 11.51 -1.63 8.17
C VAL A 37 10.91 -0.34 8.70
N ILE A 38 10.45 0.51 7.81
CA ILE A 38 9.80 1.78 8.13
C ILE A 38 8.40 1.74 7.53
N LEU A 39 7.41 2.11 8.31
CA LEU A 39 6.03 2.25 7.87
C LEU A 39 5.72 3.71 7.59
N SER A 40 5.01 3.97 6.48
CA SER A 40 4.55 5.33 6.12
C SER A 40 3.31 5.78 6.90
N GLY A 41 2.69 4.87 7.65
CA GLY A 41 1.48 5.12 8.41
C GLY A 41 0.97 3.85 9.06
N THR A 42 -0.30 3.80 9.38
CA THR A 42 -0.96 2.59 9.88
C THR A 42 -1.07 1.51 8.79
N ILE A 43 -1.32 0.29 9.21
CA ILE A 43 -1.30 -0.87 8.30
C ILE A 43 -2.48 -1.80 8.62
N GLY A 44 -3.22 -2.17 7.58
CA GLY A 44 -4.36 -3.08 7.69
C GLY A 44 -5.71 -2.41 7.96
N ASP A 45 -5.76 -1.12 8.19
CA ASP A 45 -6.99 -0.39 8.52
C ASP A 45 -8.02 -0.45 7.38
N HIS A 46 -7.56 -0.39 6.13
CA HIS A 46 -8.44 -0.52 4.98
C HIS A 46 -9.21 -1.85 4.98
N GLY A 47 -8.52 -2.95 5.24
CA GLY A 47 -9.14 -4.28 5.29
C GLY A 47 -10.22 -4.36 6.36
N ILE A 48 -9.93 -3.86 7.55
CA ILE A 48 -10.88 -3.83 8.67
C ILE A 48 -12.04 -2.88 8.40
N ALA A 49 -11.79 -1.69 7.84
CA ALA A 49 -12.83 -0.74 7.49
C ALA A 49 -13.83 -1.33 6.47
N VAL A 50 -13.33 -2.00 5.43
CA VAL A 50 -14.17 -2.67 4.43
C VAL A 50 -14.94 -3.84 5.04
N LEU A 51 -14.29 -4.68 5.86
CA LEU A 51 -14.94 -5.81 6.52
C LEU A 51 -16.04 -5.34 7.46
N SER A 52 -15.78 -4.30 8.25
CA SER A 52 -16.76 -3.68 9.14
C SER A 52 -18.03 -3.27 8.41
N GLN A 53 -17.88 -2.62 7.26
CA GLN A 53 -19.04 -2.20 6.46
C GLN A 53 -19.82 -3.37 5.85
N ARG A 54 -19.12 -4.41 5.41
CA ARG A 54 -19.74 -5.58 4.77
C ARG A 54 -20.51 -6.46 5.76
N GLU A 55 -19.91 -6.70 6.91
CA GLU A 55 -20.44 -7.61 7.94
C GLU A 55 -21.32 -6.88 8.97
N GLY A 56 -21.48 -5.57 8.84
CA GLY A 56 -22.26 -4.77 9.80
C GLY A 56 -21.67 -4.78 11.21
N LEU A 57 -20.36 -4.96 11.33
CA LEU A 57 -19.68 -4.97 12.63
C LEU A 57 -19.67 -3.55 13.20
N GLY A 58 -20.39 -3.37 14.29
CA GLY A 58 -20.46 -2.11 15.03
C GLY A 58 -19.18 -1.91 15.86
N PHE A 59 -18.17 -1.25 15.30
CA PHE A 59 -17.05 -0.78 16.12
C PHE A 59 -17.42 0.53 16.81
N SER A 60 -16.96 0.70 18.03
CA SER A 60 -17.17 1.94 18.82
C SER A 60 -16.43 3.16 18.24
N THR A 61 -15.45 2.92 17.36
CA THR A 61 -14.63 3.94 16.71
C THR A 61 -14.84 3.89 15.20
N ARG A 62 -14.92 5.05 14.56
CA ARG A 62 -14.94 5.14 13.11
C ARG A 62 -13.60 4.66 12.55
N LEU A 63 -13.63 3.57 11.79
CA LEU A 63 -12.47 3.05 11.10
C LEU A 63 -12.37 3.71 9.73
N GLU A 64 -11.24 4.36 9.48
CA GLU A 64 -10.92 4.96 8.18
C GLU A 64 -9.84 4.13 7.49
N SER A 65 -9.83 4.18 6.16
CA SER A 65 -8.81 3.52 5.36
C SER A 65 -7.44 4.16 5.57
N ASP A 66 -6.40 3.34 5.64
CA ASP A 66 -4.99 3.74 5.66
C ASP A 66 -4.45 4.12 4.27
N CYS A 67 -5.28 4.11 3.25
CA CYS A 67 -4.89 4.57 1.92
C CYS A 67 -4.60 6.08 1.91
N ALA A 68 -3.40 6.45 1.47
CA ALA A 68 -2.95 7.84 1.41
C ALA A 68 -2.10 8.10 0.15
N PRO A 69 -2.06 9.33 -0.35
CA PRO A 69 -1.16 9.71 -1.44
C PRO A 69 0.27 9.83 -0.89
N LEU A 70 1.14 8.89 -1.25
CA LEU A 70 2.51 8.81 -0.74
C LEU A 70 3.57 9.43 -1.68
N ASN A 71 3.17 9.99 -2.81
CA ASN A 71 4.09 10.53 -3.81
C ASN A 71 5.04 11.60 -3.25
N GLY A 72 4.55 12.52 -2.42
CA GLY A 72 5.37 13.53 -1.77
C GLY A 72 6.37 12.91 -0.78
N LEU A 73 5.89 12.03 0.11
CA LEU A 73 6.74 11.33 1.07
C LEU A 73 7.86 10.54 0.38
N VAL A 74 7.52 9.80 -0.67
CA VAL A 74 8.51 9.01 -1.43
C VAL A 74 9.54 9.92 -2.09
N ALA A 75 9.14 11.05 -2.67
CA ALA A 75 10.06 12.01 -3.26
C ALA A 75 11.08 12.55 -2.22
N GLU A 76 10.60 12.94 -1.03
CA GLU A 76 11.46 13.38 0.07
C GLU A 76 12.41 12.28 0.55
N MET A 77 11.93 11.06 0.69
CA MET A 77 12.75 9.92 1.08
C MET A 77 13.88 9.65 0.08
N LEU A 78 13.59 9.69 -1.22
CA LEU A 78 14.59 9.48 -2.28
C LEU A 78 15.63 10.60 -2.34
N THR A 79 15.24 11.81 -1.95
CA THR A 79 16.16 12.94 -1.82
C THR A 79 17.04 12.79 -0.59
N ALA A 80 16.47 12.37 0.54
CA ALA A 80 17.15 12.29 1.82
C ALA A 80 18.13 11.10 1.91
N SER A 81 17.87 9.99 1.21
CA SER A 81 18.69 8.79 1.32
C SER A 81 18.80 8.01 0.02
N LYS A 82 20.02 7.55 -0.28
CA LYS A 82 20.30 6.58 -1.33
C LYS A 82 20.35 5.13 -0.82
N ARG A 83 20.09 4.91 0.45
CA ARG A 83 20.12 3.59 1.10
C ARG A 83 18.73 2.99 1.28
N ILE A 84 17.87 3.19 0.30
CA ILE A 84 16.54 2.58 0.25
C ILE A 84 16.65 1.37 -0.68
N HIS A 85 16.51 0.18 -0.14
CA HIS A 85 16.67 -1.06 -0.90
C HIS A 85 15.35 -1.50 -1.52
N ALA A 86 14.25 -1.42 -0.79
CA ALA A 86 12.95 -1.86 -1.25
C ALA A 86 11.85 -0.92 -0.78
N MET A 87 10.79 -0.83 -1.54
CA MET A 87 9.50 -0.23 -1.17
C MET A 87 8.38 -1.17 -1.60
N ARG A 88 7.41 -1.38 -0.73
CA ARG A 88 6.30 -2.29 -1.01
C ARG A 88 5.04 -1.83 -0.27
N ASP A 89 3.92 -1.87 -0.96
CA ASP A 89 2.61 -1.80 -0.33
C ASP A 89 2.21 -3.19 0.19
N PRO A 90 1.71 -3.31 1.42
CA PRO A 90 1.31 -4.59 2.01
C PRO A 90 -0.10 -5.02 1.57
N THR A 91 -0.55 -4.62 0.39
CA THR A 91 -1.83 -5.02 -0.20
C THR A 91 -1.82 -6.52 -0.51
N ARG A 92 -2.84 -7.23 -0.09
CA ARG A 92 -3.00 -8.68 -0.26
C ARG A 92 -1.92 -9.51 0.45
N GLY A 93 -2.27 -10.05 1.60
CA GLY A 93 -1.40 -10.87 2.42
C GLY A 93 -0.71 -10.13 3.56
N GLY A 94 -0.84 -8.80 3.60
CA GLY A 94 -0.31 -7.96 4.66
C GLY A 94 1.22 -7.99 4.74
N LEU A 95 1.74 -7.60 5.88
CA LEU A 95 3.18 -7.48 6.11
C LEU A 95 3.93 -8.82 6.02
N ALA A 96 3.26 -9.94 6.35
CA ALA A 96 3.89 -11.26 6.36
C ALA A 96 4.28 -11.78 4.98
N THR A 97 3.69 -11.24 3.92
CA THR A 97 3.97 -11.65 2.54
C THR A 97 4.74 -10.58 1.74
N THR A 98 5.06 -9.50 2.40
CA THR A 98 5.81 -8.35 1.82
C THR A 98 7.34 -8.42 2.06
#